data_5ed3c6b634d26913e2fd21a5ae82f890
#
_entry.id   5ed3c6b634d26913e2fd21a5ae82f890
#
_cell.length_a   1.000
_cell.length_b   1.000
_cell.length_c   1.000
_cell.angle_alpha   90.00
_cell.angle_beta   90.00
_cell.angle_gamma   90.00
#
_symmetry.space_group_name_H-M   'P 1'
#
loop_
_entity.id
_entity.type
_entity.pdbx_description
1 polymer ?
#
loop_
_entity_poly.entity_id
_entity_poly.type
_entity_poly.pdbx_seq_one_letter_code
_entity_poly.pdbx_strand_id
1 'polypeptide(L)'
;MRFMQTSKLFTLLPEELVCTPDGMAIDRDGNLILSCPNFADLSMPSCVLKIDKDRNIKKWFDVPRNEYTGEARAMGIEFGPDGDLYLVDNAGWTGEPHMVFTGRILRLRLNDAGVVKCTVVADNMEHPNGIRIWGDYMYVTQSCMTRQKTDSGKLMSCVYRFPLDAEGIHCTNTLADPHIF
;
A
#
# COMPACT_ATOMS: atom_id res chain seq x y z
N MET A 1 -30.11 -21.88 -11.67
CA MET A 1 -30.17 -20.41 -11.45
C MET A 1 -29.33 -20.10 -10.22
N ARG A 2 -28.18 -19.38 -10.34
CA ARG A 2 -27.42 -18.93 -9.18
C ARG A 2 -28.11 -17.68 -8.65
N PHE A 3 -28.68 -17.74 -7.47
CA PHE A 3 -29.16 -16.54 -6.77
C PHE A 3 -27.93 -15.73 -6.34
N MET A 4 -27.77 -14.55 -6.91
CA MET A 4 -26.79 -13.60 -6.38
C MET A 4 -27.32 -13.07 -5.04
N GLN A 5 -26.55 -13.25 -3.98
CA GLN A 5 -26.85 -12.59 -2.71
C GLN A 5 -26.70 -11.08 -2.90
N THR A 6 -27.67 -10.33 -2.45
CA THR A 6 -27.56 -8.86 -2.38
C THR A 6 -26.44 -8.50 -1.40
N SER A 7 -25.53 -7.62 -1.81
CA SER A 7 -24.51 -7.09 -0.91
C SER A 7 -25.15 -6.38 0.27
N LYS A 8 -24.58 -6.57 1.46
CA LYS A 8 -25.02 -5.90 2.70
C LYS A 8 -23.90 -5.01 3.19
N LEU A 9 -24.28 -3.86 3.74
CA LEU A 9 -23.34 -3.00 4.44
C LEU A 9 -22.73 -3.79 5.60
N PHE A 10 -21.39 -3.86 5.61
CA PHE A 10 -20.64 -4.52 6.68
C PHE A 10 -20.53 -3.62 7.91
N THR A 11 -19.97 -2.42 7.75
CA THR A 11 -19.82 -1.40 8.78
C THR A 11 -19.63 -0.03 8.15
N LEU A 12 -19.86 1.03 8.92
CA LEU A 12 -19.46 2.40 8.57
C LEU A 12 -18.11 2.70 9.19
N LEU A 13 -17.24 3.37 8.45
CA LEU A 13 -15.94 3.81 8.95
C LEU A 13 -16.08 5.16 9.67
N PRO A 14 -15.31 5.41 10.74
CA PRO A 14 -15.36 6.67 11.49
C PRO A 14 -14.78 7.81 10.64
N GLU A 15 -15.57 8.86 10.41
CA GLU A 15 -15.22 9.98 9.53
C GLU A 15 -14.02 10.80 10.05
N GLU A 16 -13.78 10.76 11.35
CA GLU A 16 -12.63 11.41 11.99
C GLU A 16 -11.29 10.69 11.72
N LEU A 17 -11.33 9.45 11.23
CA LEU A 17 -10.14 8.64 10.91
C LEU A 17 -9.99 8.38 9.42
N VAL A 18 -11.08 8.34 8.69
CA VAL A 18 -11.10 7.84 7.30
C VAL A 18 -11.97 8.70 6.39
N CYS A 19 -11.35 9.26 5.37
CA CYS A 19 -12.06 9.85 4.24
C CYS A 19 -11.85 9.06 2.94
N THR A 20 -10.78 8.27 2.85
CA THR A 20 -10.50 7.40 1.69
C THR A 20 -9.85 6.10 2.17
N PRO A 21 -10.58 4.99 2.26
CA PRO A 21 -10.01 3.66 2.45
C PRO A 21 -9.48 3.10 1.12
N ASP A 22 -8.54 2.13 1.17
CA ASP A 22 -7.98 1.48 -0.02
C ASP A 22 -7.75 -0.03 0.20
N GLY A 23 -6.55 -0.46 0.61
CA GLY A 23 -6.15 -1.86 0.70
C GLY A 23 -6.68 -2.57 1.93
N MET A 24 -6.93 -3.88 1.81
CA MET A 24 -7.41 -4.72 2.90
C MET A 24 -6.60 -6.01 3.00
N ALA A 25 -6.34 -6.45 4.24
CA ALA A 25 -5.77 -7.75 4.56
C ALA A 25 -6.48 -8.34 5.78
N ILE A 26 -6.29 -9.63 6.04
CA ILE A 26 -6.82 -10.30 7.24
C ILE A 26 -5.62 -10.76 8.06
N ASP A 27 -5.57 -10.39 9.34
CA ASP A 27 -4.53 -10.85 10.25
C ASP A 27 -4.76 -12.30 10.72
N ARG A 28 -3.79 -12.87 11.44
CA ARG A 28 -3.84 -14.25 11.93
C ARG A 28 -4.99 -14.52 12.90
N ASP A 29 -5.49 -13.49 13.57
CA ASP A 29 -6.62 -13.57 14.50
C ASP A 29 -7.96 -13.43 13.79
N GLY A 30 -7.96 -13.16 12.47
CA GLY A 30 -9.14 -12.97 11.65
C GLY A 30 -9.72 -11.56 11.75
N ASN A 31 -8.93 -10.56 12.17
CA ASN A 31 -9.34 -9.17 12.10
C ASN A 31 -9.10 -8.62 10.69
N LEU A 32 -9.96 -7.73 10.24
CA LEU A 32 -9.78 -7.00 8.99
C LEU A 32 -8.85 -5.81 9.25
N ILE A 33 -7.79 -5.73 8.46
CA ILE A 33 -6.81 -4.64 8.47
C ILE A 33 -7.07 -3.80 7.23
N LEU A 34 -7.22 -2.49 7.41
CA LEU A 34 -7.62 -1.56 6.35
C LEU A 34 -6.63 -0.41 6.28
N SER A 35 -6.03 -0.20 5.12
CA SER A 35 -5.21 0.99 4.86
C SER A 35 -6.08 2.17 4.46
N CYS A 36 -5.72 3.34 4.94
CA CYS A 36 -6.46 4.58 4.71
C CYS A 36 -5.47 5.67 4.24
N PRO A 37 -5.30 5.84 2.91
CA PRO A 37 -4.45 6.89 2.38
C PRO A 37 -5.02 8.30 2.60
N ASN A 38 -6.32 8.42 2.80
CA ASN A 38 -7.04 9.68 3.06
C ASN A 38 -6.81 10.76 1.99
N PHE A 39 -6.85 10.38 0.70
CA PHE A 39 -6.64 11.31 -0.42
C PHE A 39 -7.74 12.36 -0.58
N ALA A 40 -8.96 12.11 -0.07
CA ALA A 40 -10.06 13.08 -0.19
C ALA A 40 -9.86 14.29 0.74
N ASP A 41 -9.04 14.14 1.79
CA ASP A 41 -8.62 15.23 2.66
C ASP A 41 -7.14 15.04 3.04
N LEU A 42 -6.26 15.78 2.38
CA LEU A 42 -4.81 15.66 2.57
C LEU A 42 -4.33 16.14 3.95
N SER A 43 -5.16 16.88 4.71
CA SER A 43 -4.85 17.25 6.10
C SER A 43 -4.95 16.06 7.05
N MET A 44 -5.71 15.02 6.68
CA MET A 44 -5.81 13.79 7.45
C MET A 44 -4.58 12.91 7.22
N PRO A 45 -3.91 12.43 8.30
CA PRO A 45 -2.78 11.51 8.15
C PRO A 45 -3.23 10.17 7.59
N SER A 46 -2.35 9.54 6.82
CA SER A 46 -2.55 8.16 6.39
C SER A 46 -2.38 7.22 7.59
N CYS A 47 -3.33 6.31 7.77
CA CYS A 47 -3.33 5.38 8.90
C CYS A 47 -3.74 3.97 8.47
N VAL A 48 -3.58 3.04 9.39
CA VAL A 48 -4.08 1.67 9.26
C VAL A 48 -5.06 1.41 10.39
N LEU A 49 -6.25 0.92 10.03
CA LEU A 49 -7.30 0.52 10.96
C LEU A 49 -7.28 -0.99 11.18
N LYS A 50 -7.71 -1.39 12.37
CA LYS A 50 -8.02 -2.78 12.72
C LYS A 50 -9.50 -2.88 13.08
N ILE A 51 -10.20 -3.80 12.44
CA ILE A 51 -11.63 -4.07 12.63
C ILE A 51 -11.74 -5.51 13.12
N ASP A 52 -12.19 -5.69 14.33
CA ASP A 52 -12.32 -7.01 14.95
C ASP A 52 -13.60 -7.76 14.48
N LYS A 53 -13.77 -8.99 14.96
CA LYS A 53 -14.90 -9.85 14.62
C LYS A 53 -16.26 -9.31 15.10
N ASP A 54 -16.23 -8.45 16.14
CA ASP A 54 -17.42 -7.78 16.68
C ASP A 54 -17.67 -6.43 15.99
N ARG A 55 -16.85 -6.09 14.96
CA ARG A 55 -16.87 -4.86 14.19
C ARG A 55 -16.45 -3.62 14.96
N ASN A 56 -15.71 -3.78 16.06
CA ASN A 56 -15.08 -2.65 16.72
C ASN A 56 -13.93 -2.15 15.85
N ILE A 57 -13.90 -0.85 15.58
CA ILE A 57 -12.93 -0.20 14.72
C ILE A 57 -11.97 0.60 15.59
N LYS A 58 -10.68 0.43 15.37
CA LYS A 58 -9.66 1.28 15.99
C LYS A 58 -8.55 1.63 15.02
N LYS A 59 -8.00 2.82 15.15
CA LYS A 59 -6.73 3.13 14.52
C LYS A 59 -5.65 2.25 15.18
N TRP A 60 -4.95 1.46 14.35
CA TRP A 60 -3.88 0.61 14.84
C TRP A 60 -2.58 1.37 14.90
N PHE A 61 -2.22 2.06 13.80
CA PHE A 61 -1.06 2.95 13.75
C PHE A 61 -1.19 3.99 12.64
N ASP A 62 -0.43 5.08 12.77
CA ASP A 62 -0.17 6.01 11.68
C ASP A 62 0.95 5.46 10.80
N VAL A 63 0.80 5.58 9.47
CA VAL A 63 1.79 5.07 8.53
C VAL A 63 3.11 5.82 8.70
N PRO A 64 4.26 5.12 8.82
CA PRO A 64 5.56 5.78 8.92
C PRO A 64 5.79 6.72 7.75
N ARG A 65 6.02 8.00 8.05
CA ARG A 65 6.21 9.03 7.03
C ARG A 65 7.55 8.89 6.33
N ASN A 66 7.61 9.30 5.07
CA ASN A 66 8.85 9.45 4.34
C ASN A 66 9.64 10.62 4.93
N GLU A 67 10.90 10.39 5.29
CA GLU A 67 11.74 11.39 5.97
C GLU A 67 11.99 12.64 5.10
N TYR A 68 12.01 12.48 3.77
CA TYR A 68 12.27 13.58 2.84
C TYR A 68 11.03 14.43 2.54
N THR A 69 9.86 13.80 2.46
CA THR A 69 8.62 14.48 2.08
C THR A 69 7.73 14.83 3.27
N GLY A 70 7.93 14.18 4.41
CA GLY A 70 7.05 14.29 5.57
C GLY A 70 5.68 13.62 5.39
N GLU A 71 5.45 12.94 4.26
CA GLU A 71 4.16 12.36 3.90
C GLU A 71 4.20 10.84 3.82
N ALA A 72 3.01 10.22 3.92
CA ALA A 72 2.75 8.82 3.60
C ALA A 72 1.31 8.66 3.14
N ARG A 73 1.04 7.75 2.18
CA ARG A 73 -0.30 7.44 1.68
C ARG A 73 -0.40 5.93 1.40
N ALA A 74 -0.88 5.19 2.39
CA ALA A 74 -0.97 3.74 2.36
C ALA A 74 -2.04 3.25 1.37
N MET A 75 -1.62 2.47 0.40
CA MET A 75 -2.45 1.82 -0.61
C MET A 75 -2.62 0.33 -0.28
N GLY A 76 -2.22 -0.55 -1.19
CA GLY A 76 -2.29 -1.99 -0.98
C GLY A 76 -1.51 -2.48 0.23
N ILE A 77 -2.05 -3.47 0.93
CA ILE A 77 -1.41 -4.13 2.07
C ILE A 77 -1.56 -5.64 1.98
N GLU A 78 -0.57 -6.37 2.50
CA GLU A 78 -0.60 -7.84 2.57
C GLU A 78 0.29 -8.33 3.72
N PHE A 79 -0.11 -9.38 4.43
CA PHE A 79 0.74 -10.04 5.43
C PHE A 79 1.67 -11.06 4.77
N GLY A 80 2.94 -10.99 5.13
CA GLY A 80 3.91 -12.03 4.76
C GLY A 80 3.78 -13.29 5.61
N PRO A 81 4.42 -14.38 5.18
CA PRO A 81 4.45 -15.64 5.92
C PRO A 81 5.15 -15.51 7.29
N ASP A 82 6.02 -14.51 7.44
CA ASP A 82 6.70 -14.13 8.68
C ASP A 82 5.80 -13.36 9.66
N GLY A 83 4.63 -12.88 9.19
CA GLY A 83 3.68 -12.07 9.96
C GLY A 83 3.97 -10.58 9.91
N ASP A 84 5.03 -10.13 9.21
CA ASP A 84 5.25 -8.72 8.94
C ASP A 84 4.19 -8.23 7.94
N LEU A 85 3.77 -6.97 8.03
CA LEU A 85 2.86 -6.34 7.09
C LEU A 85 3.67 -5.63 6.00
N TYR A 86 3.39 -5.97 4.75
CA TYR A 86 3.92 -5.26 3.59
C TYR A 86 2.90 -4.24 3.12
N LEU A 87 3.35 -3.01 2.95
CA LEU A 87 2.50 -1.86 2.68
C LEU A 87 3.06 -1.05 1.51
N VAL A 88 2.20 -0.77 0.55
CA VAL A 88 2.49 0.16 -0.55
C VAL A 88 2.21 1.57 -0.06
N ASP A 89 3.21 2.44 -0.14
CA ASP A 89 3.09 3.87 0.15
C ASP A 89 3.22 4.68 -1.14
N ASN A 90 2.16 5.42 -1.49
CA ASN A 90 2.09 6.18 -2.73
C ASN A 90 1.71 7.65 -2.48
N ALA A 91 2.54 8.38 -1.76
CA ALA A 91 2.34 9.82 -1.56
C ALA A 91 2.33 10.61 -2.88
N GLY A 92 3.02 10.11 -3.92
CA GLY A 92 3.07 10.72 -5.25
C GLY A 92 1.73 10.83 -5.98
N TRP A 93 0.71 10.07 -5.55
CA TRP A 93 -0.64 10.17 -6.12
C TRP A 93 -1.31 11.54 -5.92
N THR A 94 -0.82 12.36 -5.01
CA THR A 94 -1.35 13.73 -4.79
C THR A 94 -1.17 14.64 -5.99
N GLY A 95 -0.29 14.29 -6.94
CA GLY A 95 0.03 15.08 -8.13
C GLY A 95 0.99 16.25 -7.86
N GLU A 96 1.44 16.42 -6.63
CA GLU A 96 2.44 17.44 -6.30
C GLU A 96 3.79 17.11 -6.92
N PRO A 97 4.44 18.04 -7.66
CA PRO A 97 5.67 17.74 -8.41
C PRO A 97 6.81 17.17 -7.55
N HIS A 98 6.94 17.59 -6.30
CA HIS A 98 7.98 17.11 -5.39
C HIS A 98 7.69 15.72 -4.81
N MET A 99 6.47 15.19 -5.02
CA MET A 99 6.07 13.85 -4.60
C MET A 99 6.24 12.79 -5.69
N VAL A 100 6.59 13.19 -6.92
CA VAL A 100 6.82 12.24 -8.01
C VAL A 100 8.04 11.37 -7.68
N PHE A 101 7.93 10.05 -7.94
CA PHE A 101 8.95 9.05 -7.58
C PHE A 101 9.23 8.90 -6.07
N THR A 102 8.28 9.27 -5.22
CA THR A 102 8.39 9.06 -3.77
C THR A 102 7.68 7.80 -3.27
N GLY A 103 7.02 7.07 -4.19
CA GLY A 103 6.39 5.79 -3.88
C GLY A 103 7.41 4.77 -3.39
N ARG A 104 7.00 3.96 -2.42
CA ARG A 104 7.86 2.96 -1.79
C ARG A 104 7.07 1.77 -1.27
N ILE A 105 7.77 0.68 -1.00
CA ILE A 105 7.24 -0.49 -0.33
C ILE A 105 7.86 -0.58 1.05
N LEU A 106 7.03 -0.65 2.07
CA LEU A 106 7.43 -0.80 3.46
C LEU A 106 7.17 -2.23 3.94
N ARG A 107 8.12 -2.79 4.67
CA ARG A 107 7.94 -3.97 5.49
C ARG A 107 7.88 -3.53 6.95
N LEU A 108 6.76 -3.80 7.60
CA LEU A 108 6.45 -3.36 8.95
C LEU A 108 6.38 -4.57 9.88
N ARG A 109 7.31 -4.65 10.83
CA ARG A 109 7.16 -5.53 11.97
C ARG A 109 6.25 -4.88 12.98
N LEU A 110 5.25 -5.62 13.43
CA LEU A 110 4.16 -5.10 14.23
C LEU A 110 4.04 -5.85 15.58
N ASN A 111 3.46 -5.17 16.56
CA ASN A 111 2.89 -5.75 17.75
C ASN A 111 1.53 -5.10 18.05
N ASP A 112 0.94 -5.39 19.22
CA ASP A 112 -0.37 -4.85 19.61
C ASP A 112 -0.38 -3.31 19.73
N ALA A 113 0.77 -2.70 19.99
CA ALA A 113 0.93 -1.26 20.12
C ALA A 113 1.19 -0.56 18.75
N GLY A 114 1.45 -1.31 17.68
CA GLY A 114 1.70 -0.76 16.34
C GLY A 114 3.05 -1.16 15.75
N VAL A 115 3.70 -0.24 15.05
CA VAL A 115 4.95 -0.49 14.31
C VAL A 115 6.15 -0.55 15.27
N VAL A 116 6.84 -1.70 15.28
CA VAL A 116 8.08 -1.91 16.04
C VAL A 116 9.31 -1.64 15.18
N LYS A 117 9.26 -2.03 13.89
CA LYS A 117 10.33 -1.80 12.92
C LYS A 117 9.71 -1.48 11.56
N CYS A 118 10.26 -0.48 10.88
CA CYS A 118 9.96 -0.16 9.51
C CYS A 118 11.22 -0.35 8.65
N THR A 119 11.09 -1.11 7.57
CA THR A 119 12.17 -1.32 6.59
C THR A 119 11.65 -0.92 5.22
N VAL A 120 12.41 -0.13 4.47
CA VAL A 120 12.11 0.19 3.07
C VAL A 120 12.62 -0.95 2.21
N VAL A 121 11.70 -1.68 1.58
CA VAL A 121 12.00 -2.78 0.65
C VAL A 121 12.45 -2.24 -0.69
N ALA A 122 11.66 -1.31 -1.24
CA ALA A 122 11.92 -0.63 -2.49
C ALA A 122 11.43 0.82 -2.42
N ASP A 123 12.10 1.70 -3.14
CA ASP A 123 11.77 3.12 -3.23
C ASP A 123 11.86 3.65 -4.67
N ASN A 124 11.76 4.99 -4.82
CA ASN A 124 11.78 5.67 -6.11
C ASN A 124 10.71 5.16 -7.07
N MET A 125 9.60 4.62 -6.57
CA MET A 125 8.49 4.18 -7.41
C MET A 125 7.59 5.35 -7.77
N GLU A 126 6.94 5.28 -8.94
CA GLU A 126 6.13 6.40 -9.43
C GLU A 126 4.70 6.35 -8.89
N HIS A 127 3.97 5.27 -9.15
CA HIS A 127 2.59 5.07 -8.71
C HIS A 127 2.33 3.63 -8.30
N PRO A 128 3.04 3.10 -7.28
CA PRO A 128 2.75 1.77 -6.76
C PRO A 128 1.36 1.76 -6.12
N ASN A 129 0.62 0.65 -6.27
CA ASN A 129 -0.77 0.57 -5.83
C ASN A 129 -1.08 -0.73 -5.08
N GLY A 130 -1.33 -1.83 -5.79
CA GLY A 130 -1.69 -3.10 -5.19
C GLY A 130 -0.47 -3.96 -4.88
N ILE A 131 -0.60 -4.83 -3.89
CA ILE A 131 0.43 -5.81 -3.51
C ILE A 131 -0.20 -7.18 -3.31
N ARG A 132 0.51 -8.23 -3.70
CA ARG A 132 0.23 -9.63 -3.36
C ARG A 132 1.53 -10.38 -3.09
N ILE A 133 1.47 -11.30 -2.14
CA ILE A 133 2.57 -12.19 -1.81
C ILE A 133 2.23 -13.59 -2.33
N TRP A 134 3.19 -14.17 -3.05
CA TRP A 134 3.10 -15.54 -3.53
C TRP A 134 4.48 -16.21 -3.54
N GLY A 135 4.61 -17.32 -2.81
CA GLY A 135 5.89 -17.96 -2.58
C GLY A 135 6.85 -17.02 -1.84
N ASP A 136 8.06 -16.91 -2.33
CA ASP A 136 9.13 -16.09 -1.74
C ASP A 136 9.17 -14.67 -2.29
N TYR A 137 8.11 -14.23 -2.97
CA TYR A 137 8.07 -12.95 -3.66
C TYR A 137 6.83 -12.14 -3.34
N MET A 138 6.99 -10.83 -3.37
CA MET A 138 5.89 -9.87 -3.46
C MET A 138 5.76 -9.35 -4.89
N TYR A 139 4.53 -9.16 -5.34
CA TYR A 139 4.15 -8.60 -6.64
C TYR A 139 3.43 -7.29 -6.39
N VAL A 140 3.93 -6.22 -7.00
CA VAL A 140 3.42 -4.86 -6.78
C VAL A 140 3.04 -4.25 -8.12
N THR A 141 1.78 -3.82 -8.25
CA THR A 141 1.32 -3.11 -9.43
C THR A 141 1.77 -1.65 -9.40
N GLN A 142 2.33 -1.16 -10.50
CA GLN A 142 2.54 0.27 -10.73
C GLN A 142 1.58 0.76 -11.81
N SER A 143 0.72 1.69 -11.44
CA SER A 143 -0.42 2.11 -12.26
C SER A 143 0.01 2.84 -13.55
N CYS A 144 1.12 3.58 -13.50
CA CYS A 144 1.70 4.20 -14.67
C CYS A 144 3.22 4.36 -14.55
N MET A 145 3.85 4.51 -15.70
CA MET A 145 5.28 4.79 -15.88
C MET A 145 5.39 5.96 -16.87
N THR A 146 5.57 7.19 -16.36
CA THR A 146 5.59 8.39 -17.22
C THR A 146 6.82 8.46 -18.11
N ARG A 147 7.90 7.76 -17.72
CA ARG A 147 9.13 7.61 -18.51
C ARG A 147 9.01 6.59 -19.64
N GLN A 148 7.92 5.83 -19.68
CA GLN A 148 7.71 4.76 -20.67
C GLN A 148 6.35 4.93 -21.36
N LYS A 149 6.38 4.88 -22.68
CA LYS A 149 5.17 4.96 -23.50
C LYS A 149 5.15 3.85 -24.53
N THR A 150 3.95 3.41 -24.88
CA THR A 150 3.74 2.53 -26.05
C THR A 150 4.04 3.29 -27.35
N ASP A 151 4.13 2.56 -28.46
CA ASP A 151 4.28 3.15 -29.80
C ASP A 151 3.13 4.12 -30.15
N SER A 152 1.95 3.91 -29.56
CA SER A 152 0.79 4.81 -29.71
C SER A 152 0.81 6.02 -28.76
N GLY A 153 1.87 6.20 -27.97
CA GLY A 153 2.06 7.32 -27.03
C GLY A 153 1.31 7.19 -25.69
N LYS A 154 0.67 6.04 -25.42
CA LYS A 154 0.00 5.79 -24.13
C LYS A 154 1.03 5.48 -23.06
N LEU A 155 0.76 5.89 -21.81
CA LEU A 155 1.55 5.48 -20.65
C LEU A 155 1.50 3.97 -20.47
N MET A 156 2.61 3.39 -20.07
CA MET A 156 2.69 1.99 -19.69
C MET A 156 2.43 1.82 -18.20
N SER A 157 2.04 0.63 -17.82
CA SER A 157 1.97 0.15 -16.45
C SER A 157 2.81 -1.13 -16.33
N CYS A 158 3.16 -1.52 -15.13
CA CYS A 158 3.90 -2.76 -14.92
C CYS A 158 3.53 -3.44 -13.60
N VAL A 159 4.04 -4.65 -13.44
CA VAL A 159 4.11 -5.36 -12.17
C VAL A 159 5.57 -5.50 -11.80
N TYR A 160 5.93 -5.05 -10.63
CA TYR A 160 7.22 -5.35 -10.02
C TYR A 160 7.16 -6.66 -9.25
N ARG A 161 8.26 -7.38 -9.20
CA ARG A 161 8.45 -8.57 -8.37
C ARG A 161 9.69 -8.39 -7.52
N PHE A 162 9.52 -8.38 -6.20
CA PHE A 162 10.61 -8.27 -5.24
C PHE A 162 10.69 -9.52 -4.37
N PRO A 163 11.89 -10.01 -4.02
CA PRO A 163 12.05 -11.01 -2.97
C PRO A 163 11.50 -10.49 -1.63
N LEU A 164 10.94 -11.36 -0.79
CA LEU A 164 10.41 -10.95 0.53
C LEU A 164 11.49 -10.47 1.51
N ASP A 165 12.73 -10.92 1.33
CA ASP A 165 13.89 -10.50 2.12
C ASP A 165 14.61 -9.27 1.53
N ALA A 166 14.09 -8.69 0.44
CA ALA A 166 14.68 -7.51 -0.19
C ALA A 166 14.65 -6.29 0.74
N GLU A 167 15.68 -5.46 0.63
CA GLU A 167 15.82 -4.20 1.36
C GLU A 167 16.62 -3.20 0.52
N GLY A 168 16.14 -1.95 0.44
CA GLY A 168 16.85 -0.84 -0.18
C GLY A 168 16.96 -0.91 -1.71
N ILE A 169 16.00 -1.55 -2.39
CA ILE A 169 15.96 -1.56 -3.86
C ILE A 169 15.52 -0.18 -4.36
N HIS A 170 16.30 0.39 -5.28
CA HIS A 170 15.99 1.67 -5.94
C HIS A 170 15.44 1.42 -7.35
N CYS A 171 14.13 1.60 -7.57
CA CYS A 171 13.48 1.36 -8.85
C CYS A 171 13.87 2.41 -9.91
N THR A 172 14.07 1.98 -11.15
CA THR A 172 14.45 2.87 -12.25
C THR A 172 13.24 3.45 -12.99
N ASN A 173 12.05 2.87 -12.83
CA ASN A 173 10.82 3.21 -13.56
C ASN A 173 10.99 3.14 -15.08
N THR A 174 11.78 2.20 -15.57
CA THR A 174 11.99 1.90 -16.99
C THR A 174 11.82 0.41 -17.24
N LEU A 175 11.55 0.01 -18.49
CA LEU A 175 11.45 -1.41 -18.86
C LEU A 175 12.76 -2.20 -18.66
N ALA A 176 13.87 -1.51 -18.45
CA ALA A 176 15.16 -2.12 -18.13
C ALA A 176 15.33 -2.44 -16.64
N ASP A 177 14.35 -2.10 -15.79
CA ASP A 177 14.40 -2.43 -14.36
C ASP A 177 14.38 -3.95 -14.18
N PRO A 178 15.39 -4.54 -13.49
CA PRO A 178 15.49 -5.98 -13.34
C PRO A 178 14.37 -6.60 -12.48
N HIS A 179 13.59 -5.77 -11.77
CA HIS A 179 12.48 -6.20 -10.92
C HIS A 179 11.13 -6.14 -11.64
N ILE A 180 11.05 -5.68 -12.89
CA ILE A 180 9.82 -5.80 -13.67
C ILE A 180 9.60 -7.28 -14.00
N PHE A 181 8.36 -7.74 -13.73
CA PHE A 181 7.90 -9.12 -13.92
C PHE A 181 7.29 -9.33 -15.30
#